data_07669709b5020e33e11e26a4f755dd86
#
_entry.id   07669709b5020e33e11e26a4f755dd86
#
_cell.length_a   1.000
_cell.length_b   1.000
_cell.length_c   1.000
_cell.angle_alpha   90.00
_cell.angle_beta   90.00
_cell.angle_gamma   90.00
#
_symmetry.space_group_name_H-M   'P 1'
#
loop_
_entity.id
_entity.type
_entity.pdbx_description
1 polymer ?
#
loop_
_entity_poly.entity_id
_entity_poly.type
_entity_poly.pdbx_seq_one_letter_code
_entity_poly.pdbx_strand_id
1 'polypeptide(L)'
;MPGNSHFDTTKGHIEGRHAIALDCTIDAAKQTQLEISFKGNIDPDKLQKALTEYAERIPFIIVTITNNTAGGQPVSMQNLYEVRAIADKYGKPVLFDSARFAENAYFIKMREEGYRDKTIKEITREMFSLADGMTMSAKKDGIVNMGGFIATRRADWYESAKGFCVQYEGYLTYGGMNGRDMNALAIGLDENTEFDNLETRIKQVEYLAKKLDEYGIPYQR
;
A
#
# COMPACT_ATOMS: atom_id res chain seq x y z
N MET A 1 11.53 11.71 0.65
CA MET A 1 10.53 10.68 1.07
C MET A 1 10.89 9.37 0.37
N PRO A 2 11.52 8.40 1.04
CA PRO A 2 11.79 7.07 0.48
C PRO A 2 10.53 6.20 0.47
N GLY A 3 10.39 5.34 -0.55
CA GLY A 3 9.31 4.37 -0.69
C GLY A 3 9.49 3.45 -1.89
N ASN A 4 8.60 2.48 -2.04
CA ASN A 4 8.59 1.54 -3.16
C ASN A 4 7.79 2.07 -4.35
N SER A 5 8.25 3.12 -5.01
CA SER A 5 7.57 3.81 -6.12
C SER A 5 6.22 4.40 -5.71
N HIS A 6 6.24 5.66 -5.34
CA HIS A 6 5.05 6.38 -4.89
C HIS A 6 3.97 6.41 -5.98
N PHE A 7 2.71 6.28 -5.57
CA PHE A 7 1.59 6.53 -6.47
C PHE A 7 1.59 7.99 -6.97
N ASP A 8 1.08 8.22 -8.17
CA ASP A 8 1.18 9.52 -8.86
C ASP A 8 0.72 10.71 -8.01
N THR A 9 -0.43 10.60 -7.35
CA THR A 9 -0.94 11.68 -6.49
C THR A 9 -0.12 11.83 -5.22
N THR A 10 0.37 10.74 -4.62
CA THR A 10 1.27 10.78 -3.47
C THR A 10 2.58 11.47 -3.87
N LYS A 11 3.15 11.11 -5.01
CA LYS A 11 4.33 11.77 -5.58
C LYS A 11 4.06 13.26 -5.83
N GLY A 12 2.94 13.58 -6.44
CA GLY A 12 2.52 14.97 -6.71
C GLY A 12 2.43 15.82 -5.44
N HIS A 13 1.89 15.26 -4.35
CA HIS A 13 1.84 15.95 -3.05
C HIS A 13 3.23 16.14 -2.43
N ILE A 14 4.11 15.14 -2.54
CA ILE A 14 5.50 15.24 -2.06
C ILE A 14 6.24 16.37 -2.82
N GLU A 15 6.21 16.31 -4.14
CA GLU A 15 6.93 17.27 -5.02
C GLU A 15 6.31 18.67 -4.97
N GLY A 16 4.99 18.77 -4.86
CA GLY A 16 4.28 20.05 -4.66
C GLY A 16 4.61 20.76 -3.33
N ARG A 17 5.19 20.04 -2.38
CA ARG A 17 5.75 20.59 -1.12
C ARG A 17 7.27 20.76 -1.17
N HIS A 18 7.86 20.79 -2.38
CA HIS A 18 9.30 20.95 -2.62
C HIS A 18 10.16 19.84 -1.97
N ALA A 19 9.58 18.69 -1.73
CA ALA A 19 10.28 17.48 -1.28
C ALA A 19 10.57 16.54 -2.46
N ILE A 20 11.40 15.53 -2.24
CA ILE A 20 11.81 14.58 -3.26
C ILE A 20 11.20 13.21 -2.94
N ALA A 21 10.51 12.61 -3.91
CA ALA A 21 10.08 11.23 -3.86
C ALA A 21 11.25 10.32 -4.27
N LEU A 22 11.81 9.59 -3.30
CA LEU A 22 12.94 8.67 -3.54
C LEU A 22 12.41 7.26 -3.80
N ASP A 23 12.66 6.76 -5.00
CA ASP A 23 12.32 5.37 -5.35
C ASP A 23 13.37 4.40 -4.81
N CYS A 24 12.95 3.59 -3.84
CA CYS A 24 13.72 2.50 -3.25
C CYS A 24 13.19 1.13 -3.66
N THR A 25 12.43 1.00 -4.73
CA THR A 25 11.93 -0.29 -5.21
C THR A 25 13.06 -1.18 -5.69
N ILE A 26 12.92 -2.50 -5.54
CA ILE A 26 13.87 -3.47 -6.08
C ILE A 26 14.00 -3.33 -7.61
N ASP A 27 15.16 -3.59 -8.16
CA ASP A 27 15.40 -3.41 -9.61
C ASP A 27 14.58 -4.36 -10.49
N ALA A 28 14.21 -5.53 -9.96
CA ALA A 28 13.31 -6.47 -10.62
C ALA A 28 11.94 -5.86 -10.95
N ALA A 29 11.47 -4.86 -10.21
CA ALA A 29 10.21 -4.17 -10.49
C ALA A 29 10.18 -3.45 -11.84
N LYS A 30 11.35 -3.06 -12.37
CA LYS A 30 11.49 -2.40 -13.67
C LYS A 30 11.51 -3.39 -14.84
N GLN A 31 11.64 -4.68 -14.56
CA GLN A 31 11.68 -5.73 -15.58
C GLN A 31 10.25 -6.25 -15.83
N THR A 32 9.55 -5.63 -16.75
CA THR A 32 8.10 -5.82 -16.97
C THR A 32 7.69 -7.24 -17.37
N GLN A 33 8.64 -8.07 -17.84
CA GLN A 33 8.39 -9.47 -18.20
C GLN A 33 8.94 -10.48 -17.19
N LEU A 34 9.65 -10.02 -16.16
CA LEU A 34 10.17 -10.91 -15.13
C LEU A 34 9.04 -11.29 -14.15
N GLU A 35 8.83 -12.58 -13.95
CA GLU A 35 7.89 -13.12 -12.97
C GLU A 35 8.60 -13.48 -11.67
N ILE A 36 8.35 -12.71 -10.61
CA ILE A 36 8.76 -13.02 -9.25
C ILE A 36 7.62 -12.71 -8.27
N SER A 37 7.63 -13.38 -7.13
CA SER A 37 6.49 -13.36 -6.19
C SER A 37 6.12 -11.99 -5.64
N PHE A 38 7.13 -11.11 -5.39
CA PHE A 38 6.95 -9.84 -4.68
C PHE A 38 7.76 -8.70 -5.31
N LYS A 39 7.42 -8.32 -6.54
CA LYS A 39 8.07 -7.21 -7.27
C LYS A 39 7.83 -5.84 -6.64
N GLY A 40 6.83 -5.72 -5.77
CA GLY A 40 6.52 -4.48 -5.06
C GLY A 40 7.46 -4.14 -3.91
N ASN A 41 8.38 -5.03 -3.54
CA ASN A 41 9.25 -4.86 -2.38
C ASN A 41 10.12 -3.59 -2.44
N ILE A 42 10.39 -3.02 -1.26
CA ILE A 42 11.47 -2.06 -1.06
C ILE A 42 12.80 -2.81 -1.07
N ASP A 43 13.81 -2.25 -1.73
CA ASP A 43 15.19 -2.66 -1.63
C ASP A 43 15.78 -2.15 -0.30
N PRO A 44 16.15 -3.04 0.64
CA PRO A 44 16.67 -2.64 1.94
C PRO A 44 17.95 -1.81 1.87
N ASP A 45 18.83 -2.09 0.90
CA ASP A 45 20.10 -1.36 0.75
C ASP A 45 19.85 0.06 0.24
N LYS A 46 18.95 0.25 -0.73
CA LYS A 46 18.54 1.58 -1.20
C LYS A 46 17.90 2.39 -0.08
N LEU A 47 17.01 1.76 0.70
CA LEU A 47 16.36 2.41 1.84
C LEU A 47 17.39 2.82 2.90
N GLN A 48 18.28 1.90 3.29
CA GLN A 48 19.32 2.18 4.29
C GLN A 48 20.28 3.28 3.82
N LYS A 49 20.67 3.27 2.53
CA LYS A 49 21.48 4.33 1.94
C LYS A 49 20.78 5.69 2.03
N ALA A 50 19.51 5.76 1.65
CA ALA A 50 18.73 6.99 1.72
C ALA A 50 18.63 7.53 3.16
N LEU A 51 18.40 6.64 4.13
CA LEU A 51 18.32 7.01 5.55
C LEU A 51 19.69 7.40 6.13
N THR A 52 20.78 6.78 5.69
CA THR A 52 22.12 7.16 6.12
C THR A 52 22.50 8.55 5.61
N GLU A 53 22.14 8.85 4.36
CA GLU A 53 22.53 10.11 3.70
C GLU A 53 21.62 11.29 4.08
N TYR A 54 20.32 11.03 4.31
CA TYR A 54 19.32 12.09 4.45
C TYR A 54 18.44 11.97 5.72
N ALA A 55 18.85 11.23 6.76
CA ALA A 55 18.01 10.95 7.93
C ALA A 55 17.28 12.18 8.47
N GLU A 56 18.00 13.29 8.71
CA GLU A 56 17.44 14.52 9.27
C GLU A 56 16.36 15.18 8.39
N ARG A 57 16.34 14.85 7.10
CA ARG A 57 15.41 15.40 6.10
C ARG A 57 14.26 14.46 5.76
N ILE A 58 14.30 13.23 6.25
CA ILE A 58 13.27 12.20 6.00
C ILE A 58 12.31 12.16 7.19
N PRO A 59 11.05 12.64 7.03
CA PRO A 59 10.06 12.61 8.10
C PRO A 59 9.48 11.21 8.35
N PHE A 60 9.29 10.40 7.31
CA PHE A 60 8.79 9.02 7.38
C PHE A 60 9.08 8.26 6.08
N ILE A 61 8.89 6.95 6.11
CA ILE A 61 8.99 6.03 4.96
C ILE A 61 7.59 5.72 4.47
N ILE A 62 7.37 5.66 3.15
CA ILE A 62 6.08 5.27 2.57
C ILE A 62 6.21 3.88 1.93
N VAL A 63 5.29 2.97 2.28
CA VAL A 63 5.16 1.67 1.62
C VAL A 63 3.81 1.59 0.92
N THR A 64 3.82 1.49 -0.41
CA THR A 64 2.61 1.36 -1.22
C THR A 64 2.25 -0.13 -1.38
N ILE A 65 1.07 -0.53 -0.92
CA ILE A 65 0.55 -1.90 -0.92
C ILE A 65 -0.83 -1.98 -1.59
N THR A 66 -0.98 -2.73 -2.68
CA THR A 66 0.09 -3.25 -3.55
C THR A 66 0.79 -2.10 -4.27
N ASN A 67 2.04 -2.30 -4.73
CA ASN A 67 2.79 -1.27 -5.46
C ASN A 67 2.16 -1.02 -6.84
N ASN A 68 1.33 0.02 -6.94
CA ASN A 68 0.57 0.35 -8.14
C ASN A 68 1.48 0.69 -9.34
N THR A 69 2.53 1.46 -9.11
CA THR A 69 3.46 1.92 -10.16
C THR A 69 4.23 0.76 -10.79
N ALA A 70 4.49 -0.29 -10.02
CA ALA A 70 5.09 -1.53 -10.53
C ALA A 70 4.06 -2.51 -11.16
N GLY A 71 2.85 -2.04 -11.47
CA GLY A 71 1.78 -2.87 -12.05
C GLY A 71 0.90 -3.59 -11.02
N GLY A 72 0.73 -3.03 -9.83
CA GLY A 72 -0.05 -3.65 -8.75
C GLY A 72 0.66 -4.80 -8.06
N GLN A 73 1.99 -4.81 -8.10
CA GLN A 73 2.80 -5.90 -7.56
C GLN A 73 2.82 -5.90 -6.03
N PRO A 74 2.69 -7.08 -5.39
CA PRO A 74 2.62 -7.19 -3.94
C PRO A 74 3.98 -6.98 -3.26
N VAL A 75 3.88 -6.63 -1.97
CA VAL A 75 4.99 -6.54 -1.01
C VAL A 75 4.90 -7.72 -0.06
N SER A 76 6.01 -8.42 0.20
CA SER A 76 6.07 -9.55 1.12
C SER A 76 6.02 -9.10 2.58
N MET A 77 5.53 -9.96 3.46
CA MET A 77 5.56 -9.70 4.90
C MET A 77 7.00 -9.61 5.41
N GLN A 78 7.89 -10.48 4.91
CA GLN A 78 9.31 -10.43 5.23
C GLN A 78 9.89 -9.04 4.91
N ASN A 79 9.58 -8.47 3.75
CA ASN A 79 10.07 -7.13 3.40
C ASN A 79 9.46 -6.03 4.29
N LEU A 80 8.20 -6.17 4.71
CA LEU A 80 7.60 -5.24 5.67
C LEU A 80 8.33 -5.27 7.02
N TYR A 81 8.74 -6.44 7.51
CA TYR A 81 9.57 -6.56 8.70
C TYR A 81 10.95 -5.94 8.53
N GLU A 82 11.60 -6.16 7.39
CA GLU A 82 12.91 -5.55 7.09
C GLU A 82 12.81 -4.02 7.06
N VAL A 83 11.79 -3.47 6.40
CA VAL A 83 11.52 -2.03 6.37
C VAL A 83 11.28 -1.49 7.79
N ARG A 84 10.49 -2.19 8.61
CA ARG A 84 10.25 -1.80 9.99
C ARG A 84 11.52 -1.79 10.81
N ALA A 85 12.34 -2.84 10.72
CA ALA A 85 13.61 -2.91 11.45
C ALA A 85 14.58 -1.80 11.05
N ILE A 86 14.68 -1.49 9.75
CA ILE A 86 15.48 -0.36 9.25
C ILE A 86 14.90 0.96 9.77
N ALA A 87 13.60 1.15 9.68
CA ALA A 87 12.93 2.36 10.16
C ALA A 87 13.18 2.60 11.65
N ASP A 88 13.07 1.56 12.48
CA ASP A 88 13.33 1.62 13.92
C ASP A 88 14.78 2.02 14.22
N LYS A 89 15.74 1.45 13.51
CA LYS A 89 17.17 1.79 13.65
C LYS A 89 17.44 3.29 13.46
N TYR A 90 16.67 3.95 12.57
CA TYR A 90 16.82 5.38 12.30
C TYR A 90 15.75 6.24 12.98
N GLY A 91 14.88 5.66 13.82
CA GLY A 91 13.81 6.36 14.51
C GLY A 91 12.78 6.99 13.55
N LYS A 92 12.52 6.34 12.40
CA LYS A 92 11.61 6.87 11.39
C LYS A 92 10.27 6.14 11.41
N PRO A 93 9.15 6.88 11.35
CA PRO A 93 7.84 6.26 11.18
C PRO A 93 7.67 5.62 9.80
N VAL A 94 6.74 4.64 9.72
CA VAL A 94 6.33 3.99 8.47
C VAL A 94 4.86 4.31 8.20
N LEU A 95 4.56 4.84 7.02
CA LEU A 95 3.21 5.09 6.52
C LEU A 95 2.89 4.11 5.39
N PHE A 96 1.73 3.45 5.45
CA PHE A 96 1.25 2.65 4.32
C PHE A 96 0.32 3.47 3.42
N ASP A 97 0.61 3.47 2.12
CA ASP A 97 -0.37 3.80 1.08
C ASP A 97 -1.07 2.49 0.70
N SER A 98 -2.26 2.26 1.25
CA SER A 98 -2.82 0.91 1.42
C SER A 98 -4.11 0.68 0.64
N ALA A 99 -4.24 1.29 -0.53
CA ALA A 99 -5.46 1.19 -1.33
C ALA A 99 -5.84 -0.25 -1.72
N ARG A 100 -4.87 -1.18 -1.79
CA ARG A 100 -5.06 -2.61 -2.11
C ARG A 100 -4.44 -3.54 -1.06
N PHE A 101 -4.70 -3.24 0.19
CA PHE A 101 -4.16 -3.99 1.33
C PHE A 101 -4.63 -5.45 1.36
N ALA A 102 -5.88 -5.71 1.01
CA ALA A 102 -6.46 -7.05 1.04
C ALA A 102 -5.91 -7.91 -0.10
N GLU A 103 -5.73 -7.34 -1.31
CA GLU A 103 -5.01 -8.02 -2.38
C GLU A 103 -3.58 -8.35 -1.97
N ASN A 104 -2.88 -7.43 -1.30
CA ASN A 104 -1.53 -7.67 -0.80
C ASN A 104 -1.51 -8.83 0.21
N ALA A 105 -2.45 -8.86 1.16
CA ALA A 105 -2.60 -9.93 2.12
C ALA A 105 -2.92 -11.28 1.45
N TYR A 106 -3.74 -11.28 0.40
CA TYR A 106 -4.01 -12.47 -0.41
C TYR A 106 -2.72 -13.02 -1.04
N PHE A 107 -1.90 -12.17 -1.64
CA PHE A 107 -0.64 -12.63 -2.23
C PHE A 107 0.36 -13.13 -1.19
N ILE A 108 0.43 -12.53 -0.01
CA ILE A 108 1.22 -13.04 1.12
C ILE A 108 0.72 -14.45 1.49
N LYS A 109 -0.59 -14.64 1.68
CA LYS A 109 -1.18 -15.94 1.97
C LYS A 109 -0.81 -17.00 0.93
N MET A 110 -0.84 -16.64 -0.34
CA MET A 110 -0.66 -17.61 -1.43
C MET A 110 0.80 -17.87 -1.78
N ARG A 111 1.72 -16.97 -1.49
CA ARG A 111 3.09 -16.99 -2.03
C ARG A 111 4.18 -17.02 -0.97
N GLU A 112 3.87 -16.67 0.29
CA GLU A 112 4.88 -16.59 1.36
C GLU A 112 4.75 -17.77 2.32
N GLU A 113 5.89 -18.37 2.66
CA GLU A 113 5.94 -19.52 3.57
C GLU A 113 5.42 -19.15 4.96
N GLY A 114 4.65 -20.02 5.57
CA GLY A 114 4.08 -19.81 6.92
C GLY A 114 2.76 -19.03 6.95
N TYR A 115 2.27 -18.53 5.80
CA TYR A 115 1.04 -17.72 5.76
C TYR A 115 -0.19 -18.47 5.22
N ARG A 116 -0.01 -19.64 4.66
CA ARG A 116 -1.09 -20.39 3.97
C ARG A 116 -2.30 -20.67 4.85
N ASP A 117 -2.09 -20.93 6.13
CA ASP A 117 -3.16 -21.31 7.06
C ASP A 117 -3.78 -20.10 7.79
N LYS A 118 -3.18 -18.90 7.67
CA LYS A 118 -3.71 -17.66 8.23
C LYS A 118 -4.87 -17.14 7.39
N THR A 119 -5.84 -16.52 8.04
CA THR A 119 -6.91 -15.77 7.36
C THR A 119 -6.37 -14.45 6.79
N ILE A 120 -7.05 -13.88 5.79
CA ILE A 120 -6.73 -12.55 5.25
C ILE A 120 -6.76 -11.49 6.36
N LYS A 121 -7.72 -11.58 7.28
CA LYS A 121 -7.84 -10.67 8.44
C LYS A 121 -6.63 -10.74 9.36
N GLU A 122 -6.12 -11.93 9.64
CA GLU A 122 -4.92 -12.11 10.46
C GLU A 122 -3.68 -11.53 9.79
N ILE A 123 -3.48 -11.80 8.49
CA ILE A 123 -2.37 -11.25 7.71
C ILE A 123 -2.47 -9.73 7.64
N THR A 124 -3.66 -9.19 7.40
CA THR A 124 -3.90 -7.73 7.38
C THR A 124 -3.54 -7.09 8.72
N ARG A 125 -3.95 -7.68 9.84
CA ARG A 125 -3.59 -7.16 11.18
C ARG A 125 -2.09 -7.17 11.41
N GLU A 126 -1.42 -8.24 10.99
CA GLU A 126 0.03 -8.37 11.08
C GLU A 126 0.73 -7.29 10.24
N MET A 127 0.34 -7.09 8.97
CA MET A 127 0.87 -6.02 8.13
C MET A 127 0.73 -4.65 8.80
N PHE A 128 -0.49 -4.29 9.20
CA PHE A 128 -0.74 -2.97 9.80
C PHE A 128 -0.12 -2.79 11.19
N SER A 129 0.27 -3.86 11.87
CA SER A 129 1.03 -3.74 13.13
C SER A 129 2.41 -3.12 12.92
N LEU A 130 2.95 -3.17 11.71
CA LEU A 130 4.26 -2.66 11.32
C LEU A 130 4.21 -1.18 10.86
N ALA A 131 3.02 -0.58 10.76
CA ALA A 131 2.83 0.80 10.34
C ALA A 131 2.45 1.73 11.50
N ASP A 132 2.95 2.97 11.46
CA ASP A 132 2.56 4.05 12.37
C ASP A 132 1.28 4.75 11.91
N GLY A 133 0.98 4.65 10.62
CA GLY A 133 -0.23 5.19 10.02
C GLY A 133 -0.43 4.67 8.61
N MET A 134 -1.60 4.99 8.05
CA MET A 134 -1.96 4.61 6.71
C MET A 134 -2.85 5.67 6.04
N THR A 135 -2.80 5.70 4.72
CA THR A 135 -3.80 6.33 3.87
C THR A 135 -4.47 5.27 3.00
N MET A 136 -5.74 5.44 2.69
CA MET A 136 -6.46 4.52 1.83
C MET A 136 -7.41 5.25 0.88
N SER A 137 -7.26 4.98 -0.41
CA SER A 137 -8.33 5.25 -1.37
C SER A 137 -9.34 4.10 -1.33
N ALA A 138 -10.56 4.38 -0.88
CA ALA A 138 -11.60 3.36 -0.69
C ALA A 138 -12.17 2.79 -2.00
N LYS A 139 -11.91 3.44 -3.14
CA LYS A 139 -12.39 3.04 -4.48
C LYS A 139 -11.77 1.74 -5.01
N LYS A 140 -10.94 1.06 -4.24
CA LYS A 140 -10.27 -0.20 -4.57
C LYS A 140 -10.74 -1.26 -3.57
N ASP A 141 -9.94 -1.58 -2.56
CA ASP A 141 -10.29 -2.60 -1.58
C ASP A 141 -11.42 -2.22 -0.61
N GLY A 142 -11.84 -0.97 -0.59
CA GLY A 142 -13.06 -0.57 0.11
C GLY A 142 -14.36 -0.93 -0.62
N ILE A 143 -14.29 -1.37 -1.88
CA ILE A 143 -15.43 -1.77 -2.73
C ILE A 143 -16.55 -0.70 -2.80
N VAL A 144 -16.16 0.57 -2.87
CA VAL A 144 -17.08 1.71 -2.96
C VAL A 144 -16.70 2.64 -4.11
N ASN A 145 -17.67 3.46 -4.54
CA ASN A 145 -17.48 4.38 -5.66
C ASN A 145 -16.58 5.57 -5.32
N MET A 146 -16.52 5.96 -4.06
CA MET A 146 -15.78 7.15 -3.61
C MET A 146 -15.33 7.00 -2.16
N GLY A 147 -14.51 7.95 -1.72
CA GLY A 147 -14.05 8.06 -0.35
C GLY A 147 -12.65 7.51 -0.13
N GLY A 148 -12.24 7.65 1.08
CA GLY A 148 -10.97 7.21 1.62
C GLY A 148 -10.88 7.60 3.07
N PHE A 149 -9.82 7.19 3.73
CA PHE A 149 -9.55 7.59 5.10
C PHE A 149 -8.05 7.56 5.42
N ILE A 150 -7.72 8.24 6.49
CA ILE A 150 -6.40 8.19 7.12
C ILE A 150 -6.59 7.57 8.50
N ALA A 151 -5.74 6.63 8.86
CA ALA A 151 -5.67 6.09 10.21
C ALA A 151 -4.23 6.17 10.72
N THR A 152 -4.03 6.50 11.99
CA THR A 152 -2.70 6.61 12.58
C THR A 152 -2.73 6.25 14.06
N ARG A 153 -1.61 5.67 14.53
CA ARG A 153 -1.35 5.45 15.98
C ARG A 153 -0.72 6.67 16.65
N ARG A 154 -0.33 7.69 15.85
CA ARG A 154 0.38 8.87 16.29
C ARG A 154 -0.59 10.02 16.51
N ALA A 155 -0.72 10.47 17.74
CA ALA A 155 -1.58 11.59 18.09
C ALA A 155 -1.16 12.91 17.42
N ASP A 156 0.16 13.16 17.27
CA ASP A 156 0.70 14.33 16.58
C ASP A 156 0.31 14.38 15.10
N TRP A 157 0.31 13.23 14.41
CA TRP A 157 -0.16 13.15 13.02
C TRP A 157 -1.67 13.39 12.92
N TYR A 158 -2.45 12.81 13.84
CA TYR A 158 -3.89 13.01 13.86
C TYR A 158 -4.25 14.50 14.06
N GLU A 159 -3.64 15.14 15.02
CA GLU A 159 -3.87 16.57 15.28
C GLU A 159 -3.47 17.44 14.08
N SER A 160 -2.34 17.16 13.45
CA SER A 160 -1.90 17.88 12.25
C SER A 160 -2.82 17.65 11.05
N ALA A 161 -3.34 16.44 10.86
CA ALA A 161 -4.19 16.10 9.72
C ALA A 161 -5.59 16.75 9.79
N LYS A 162 -6.12 17.02 11.00
CA LYS A 162 -7.47 17.58 11.18
C LYS A 162 -7.70 18.87 10.39
N GLY A 163 -6.76 19.81 10.45
CA GLY A 163 -6.87 21.08 9.73
C GLY A 163 -6.91 20.90 8.21
N PHE A 164 -6.10 19.99 7.69
CA PHE A 164 -6.10 19.65 6.26
C PHE A 164 -7.36 18.90 5.83
N CYS A 165 -7.89 18.01 6.68
CA CYS A 165 -9.16 17.33 6.40
C CYS A 165 -10.28 18.34 6.21
N VAL A 166 -10.42 19.30 7.10
CA VAL A 166 -11.46 20.36 7.00
C VAL A 166 -11.27 21.22 5.76
N GLN A 167 -10.03 21.50 5.38
CA GLN A 167 -9.72 22.37 4.25
C GLN A 167 -9.95 21.69 2.89
N TYR A 168 -9.66 20.40 2.76
CA TYR A 168 -9.60 19.71 1.46
C TYR A 168 -10.70 18.70 1.24
N GLU A 169 -11.27 18.09 2.30
CA GLU A 169 -12.19 16.97 2.19
C GLU A 169 -13.57 17.30 2.77
N GLY A 170 -13.64 17.71 4.02
CA GLY A 170 -14.86 18.01 4.73
C GLY A 170 -14.67 17.97 6.24
N TYR A 171 -15.80 18.06 6.98
CA TYR A 171 -15.71 18.09 8.44
C TYR A 171 -15.26 16.72 9.01
N LEU A 172 -14.57 16.74 10.16
CA LEU A 172 -13.87 15.58 10.75
C LEU A 172 -14.74 14.34 10.98
N THR A 173 -16.05 14.51 11.16
CA THR A 173 -16.97 13.41 11.44
C THR A 173 -17.35 12.59 10.20
N TYR A 174 -17.22 13.16 8.99
CA TYR A 174 -17.64 12.50 7.76
C TYR A 174 -16.69 12.72 6.57
N GLY A 175 -15.73 13.65 6.65
CA GLY A 175 -14.75 13.90 5.58
C GLY A 175 -15.35 14.19 4.22
N GLY A 176 -16.53 14.83 4.17
CA GLY A 176 -17.28 15.06 2.92
C GLY A 176 -18.06 13.85 2.39
N MET A 177 -18.00 12.69 3.06
CA MET A 177 -18.75 11.49 2.68
C MET A 177 -20.17 11.52 3.25
N ASN A 178 -21.16 11.05 2.48
CA ASN A 178 -22.49 10.83 3.02
C ASN A 178 -22.58 9.50 3.81
N GLY A 179 -23.59 9.38 4.68
CA GLY A 179 -23.75 8.22 5.56
C GLY A 179 -23.91 6.89 4.81
N ARG A 180 -24.53 6.91 3.61
CA ARG A 180 -24.69 5.72 2.77
C ARG A 180 -23.31 5.21 2.29
N ASP A 181 -22.44 6.10 1.85
CA ASP A 181 -21.12 5.71 1.35
C ASP A 181 -20.20 5.27 2.50
N MET A 182 -20.32 5.88 3.70
CA MET A 182 -19.63 5.42 4.90
C MET A 182 -20.07 4.00 5.32
N ASN A 183 -21.37 3.72 5.30
CA ASN A 183 -21.89 2.38 5.59
C ASN A 183 -21.42 1.36 4.55
N ALA A 184 -21.48 1.71 3.26
CA ALA A 184 -20.99 0.85 2.20
C ALA A 184 -19.49 0.57 2.36
N LEU A 185 -18.68 1.57 2.73
CA LEU A 185 -17.25 1.40 2.99
C LEU A 185 -17.00 0.45 4.17
N ALA A 186 -17.75 0.59 5.25
CA ALA A 186 -17.60 -0.28 6.43
C ALA A 186 -17.84 -1.76 6.07
N ILE A 187 -18.90 -2.02 5.29
CA ILE A 187 -19.22 -3.37 4.79
C ILE A 187 -18.17 -3.84 3.80
N GLY A 188 -17.79 -3.01 2.84
CA GLY A 188 -16.81 -3.36 1.81
C GLY A 188 -15.43 -3.71 2.38
N LEU A 189 -14.99 -3.03 3.44
CA LEU A 189 -13.74 -3.36 4.13
C LEU A 189 -13.79 -4.74 4.81
N ASP A 190 -14.95 -5.14 5.33
CA ASP A 190 -15.12 -6.47 5.93
C ASP A 190 -15.20 -7.56 4.84
N GLU A 191 -16.07 -7.39 3.85
CA GLU A 191 -16.26 -8.33 2.74
C GLU A 191 -14.99 -8.56 1.92
N ASN A 192 -14.18 -7.53 1.70
CA ASN A 192 -12.94 -7.65 0.94
C ASN A 192 -11.82 -8.39 1.68
N THR A 193 -12.01 -8.72 2.95
CA THR A 193 -11.11 -9.61 3.70
C THR A 193 -11.55 -11.08 3.67
N GLU A 194 -12.64 -11.39 2.98
CA GLU A 194 -13.07 -12.76 2.73
C GLU A 194 -12.27 -13.36 1.57
N PHE A 195 -11.72 -14.57 1.80
CA PHE A 195 -10.80 -15.22 0.85
C PHE A 195 -11.45 -15.44 -0.53
N ASP A 196 -12.67 -15.91 -0.58
CA ASP A 196 -13.35 -16.27 -1.83
C ASP A 196 -13.58 -15.06 -2.75
N ASN A 197 -13.84 -13.89 -2.16
CA ASN A 197 -14.00 -12.63 -2.90
C ASN A 197 -12.68 -12.23 -3.57
N LEU A 198 -11.58 -12.29 -2.83
CA LEU A 198 -10.25 -11.98 -3.35
C LEU A 198 -9.79 -13.01 -4.39
N GLU A 199 -9.98 -14.31 -4.12
CA GLU A 199 -9.62 -15.36 -5.04
C GLU A 199 -10.35 -15.20 -6.38
N THR A 200 -11.66 -14.93 -6.33
CA THR A 200 -12.47 -14.70 -7.54
C THR A 200 -11.91 -13.52 -8.36
N ARG A 201 -11.63 -12.39 -7.69
CA ARG A 201 -11.10 -11.19 -8.36
C ARG A 201 -9.72 -11.45 -8.98
N ILE A 202 -8.82 -12.10 -8.27
CA ILE A 202 -7.47 -12.40 -8.77
C ILE A 202 -7.54 -13.39 -9.94
N LYS A 203 -8.36 -14.44 -9.85
CA LYS A 203 -8.56 -15.39 -10.94
C LYS A 203 -9.11 -14.74 -12.24
N GLN A 204 -9.92 -13.68 -12.12
CA GLN A 204 -10.36 -12.91 -13.29
C GLN A 204 -9.19 -12.22 -14.00
N VAL A 205 -8.27 -11.63 -13.23
CA VAL A 205 -7.05 -11.00 -13.79
C VAL A 205 -6.14 -12.04 -14.40
N GLU A 206 -5.92 -13.17 -13.74
CA GLU A 206 -5.13 -14.29 -14.27
C GLU A 206 -5.73 -14.85 -15.56
N TYR A 207 -7.06 -14.99 -15.62
CA TYR A 207 -7.76 -15.41 -16.83
C TYR A 207 -7.54 -14.42 -17.99
N LEU A 208 -7.66 -13.11 -17.72
CA LEU A 208 -7.38 -12.09 -18.73
C LEU A 208 -5.92 -12.18 -19.22
N ALA A 209 -4.96 -12.27 -18.31
CA ALA A 209 -3.55 -12.41 -18.63
C ALA A 209 -3.30 -13.63 -19.54
N LYS A 210 -3.86 -14.78 -19.17
CA LYS A 210 -3.79 -16.00 -19.99
C LYS A 210 -4.38 -15.79 -21.39
N LYS A 211 -5.50 -15.08 -21.53
CA LYS A 211 -6.09 -14.78 -22.82
C LYS A 211 -5.23 -13.83 -23.65
N LEU A 212 -4.60 -12.84 -23.03
CA LEU A 212 -3.66 -11.97 -23.73
C LEU A 212 -2.46 -12.76 -24.27
N ASP A 213 -1.92 -13.71 -23.48
CA ASP A 213 -0.85 -14.61 -23.94
C ASP A 213 -1.30 -15.49 -25.12
N GLU A 214 -2.50 -16.09 -25.06
CA GLU A 214 -3.06 -16.92 -26.13
C GLU A 214 -3.21 -16.14 -27.46
N TYR A 215 -3.49 -14.85 -27.38
CA TYR A 215 -3.64 -13.98 -28.57
C TYR A 215 -2.35 -13.22 -28.94
N GLY A 216 -1.24 -13.44 -28.25
CA GLY A 216 0.04 -12.77 -28.49
C GLY A 216 0.03 -11.27 -28.22
N ILE A 217 -0.86 -10.80 -27.34
CA ILE A 217 -0.98 -9.38 -26.96
C ILE A 217 -0.01 -9.10 -25.81
N PRO A 218 0.97 -8.21 -26.00
CA PRO A 218 1.95 -7.91 -24.96
C PRO A 218 1.31 -7.12 -23.80
N TYR A 219 1.69 -7.45 -22.57
CA TYR A 219 1.33 -6.70 -21.35
C TYR A 219 2.47 -6.75 -20.32
N GLN A 220 2.39 -5.91 -19.31
CA GLN A 220 3.36 -5.88 -18.21
C GLN A 220 2.96 -6.89 -17.12
N ARG A 221 3.95 -7.60 -16.58
CA ARG A 221 3.81 -8.60 -15.51
C ARG A 221 4.53 -8.15 -14.24
#